data_a929456fa4a6445636088f28c0b63138
#
_entry.id   a929456fa4a6445636088f28c0b63138
#
_cell.length_a   1.000
_cell.length_b   1.000
_cell.length_c   1.000
_cell.angle_alpha   90.00
_cell.angle_beta   90.00
_cell.angle_gamma   90.00
#
_symmetry.space_group_name_H-M   'P 1'
#
loop_
_entity.id
_entity.type
_entity.pdbx_description
1 polymer ?
#
loop_
_entity_poly.entity_id
_entity_poly.type
_entity_poly.pdbx_seq_one_letter_code
_entity_poly.pdbx_strand_id
1 'polypeptide(L)'
;INHSVAGSLVAANWKLPDTIINCIEYHHYPSFFTPDKIPEQYGKQCFIVCLSDLLAHVLGYNVQSEQILPIKDEYFKLYGIEKDIQTFITDDLLKNIEKSNLTVKSYIDVI
;
A
#
# COMPACT_ATOMS: atom_id res chain seq x y z
N ILE A 1 11.08 7.44 15.96
CA ILE A 1 9.81 6.79 15.54
C ILE A 1 9.52 7.19 14.11
N ASN A 2 9.35 6.22 13.23
CA ASN A 2 8.92 6.49 11.86
C ASN A 2 7.39 6.66 11.79
N HIS A 3 6.91 7.14 10.65
CA HIS A 3 5.47 7.44 10.48
C HIS A 3 4.58 6.20 10.60
N SER A 4 5.10 5.02 10.24
CA SER A 4 4.33 3.77 10.34
C SER A 4 4.06 3.38 11.79
N VAL A 5 5.07 3.49 12.64
CA VAL A 5 4.90 3.22 14.08
C VAL A 5 4.01 4.28 14.72
N ALA A 6 4.26 5.55 14.42
CA ALA A 6 3.43 6.63 14.95
C ALA A 6 1.97 6.49 14.51
N GLY A 7 1.74 6.18 13.24
CA GLY A 7 0.39 5.97 12.71
C GLY A 7 -0.33 4.78 13.36
N SER A 8 0.38 3.68 13.60
CA SER A 8 -0.21 2.51 14.26
C SER A 8 -0.61 2.82 15.71
N LEU A 9 0.18 3.62 16.41
CA LEU A 9 -0.14 4.04 17.77
C LEU A 9 -1.39 4.92 17.81
N VAL A 10 -1.53 5.86 16.87
CA VAL A 10 -2.73 6.70 16.74
C VAL A 10 -3.95 5.82 16.44
N ALA A 11 -3.82 4.89 15.49
CA ALA A 11 -4.90 3.98 15.12
C ALA A 11 -5.34 3.11 16.31
N ALA A 12 -4.39 2.60 17.09
CA ALA A 12 -4.67 1.84 18.29
C ALA A 12 -5.39 2.69 19.35
N ASN A 13 -4.96 3.93 19.53
CA ASN A 13 -5.59 4.87 20.45
C ASN A 13 -7.05 5.16 20.06
N TRP A 14 -7.33 5.20 18.75
CA TRP A 14 -8.69 5.39 18.24
C TRP A 14 -9.51 4.11 18.20
N LYS A 15 -8.95 2.99 18.67
CA LYS A 15 -9.59 1.67 18.69
C LYS A 15 -10.03 1.19 17.31
N LEU A 16 -9.22 1.44 16.30
CA LEU A 16 -9.44 0.90 14.95
C LEU A 16 -9.21 -0.63 14.96
N PRO A 17 -9.77 -1.36 13.98
CA PRO A 17 -9.57 -2.81 13.90
C PRO A 17 -8.08 -3.19 13.81
N ASP A 18 -7.72 -4.35 14.36
CA ASP A 18 -6.34 -4.86 14.37
C ASP A 18 -5.74 -4.96 12.97
N THR A 19 -6.54 -5.33 11.97
CA THR A 19 -6.09 -5.39 10.59
C THR A 19 -5.56 -4.05 10.11
N ILE A 20 -6.26 -2.96 10.43
CA ILE A 20 -5.85 -1.61 10.04
C ILE A 20 -4.59 -1.20 10.78
N ILE A 21 -4.55 -1.44 12.10
CA ILE A 21 -3.38 -1.11 12.93
C ILE A 21 -2.13 -1.81 12.40
N ASN A 22 -2.23 -3.11 12.11
CA ASN A 22 -1.10 -3.90 11.63
C ASN A 22 -0.69 -3.54 10.20
N CYS A 23 -1.64 -3.23 9.34
CA CYS A 23 -1.32 -2.76 7.99
C CYS A 23 -0.57 -1.43 8.02
N ILE A 24 -0.95 -0.51 8.89
CA ILE A 24 -0.24 0.76 9.04
C ILE A 24 1.19 0.50 9.52
N GLU A 25 1.37 -0.36 10.52
CA GLU A 25 2.67 -0.62 11.11
C GLU A 25 3.62 -1.33 10.13
N TYR A 26 3.14 -2.33 9.40
CA TYR A 26 3.98 -3.24 8.64
C TYR A 26 3.96 -3.04 7.13
N HIS A 27 3.23 -2.06 6.58
CA HIS A 27 3.05 -1.96 5.13
C HIS A 27 4.34 -1.63 4.35
N HIS A 28 5.40 -1.15 5.01
CA HIS A 28 6.69 -0.96 4.37
C HIS A 28 7.63 -2.17 4.48
N TYR A 29 7.28 -3.14 5.33
CA TYR A 29 8.12 -4.33 5.56
C TYR A 29 8.41 -5.13 4.28
N PRO A 30 7.48 -5.26 3.31
CA PRO A 30 7.80 -6.01 2.09
C PRO A 30 9.00 -5.50 1.29
N SER A 31 9.40 -4.25 1.47
CA SER A 31 10.60 -3.71 0.82
C SER A 31 11.89 -3.97 1.61
N PHE A 32 11.79 -4.26 2.92
CA PHE A 32 12.95 -4.36 3.80
C PHE A 32 13.15 -5.73 4.43
N PHE A 33 12.06 -6.46 4.69
CA PHE A 33 12.10 -7.68 5.47
C PHE A 33 11.40 -8.82 4.74
N THR A 34 11.82 -10.07 5.03
CA THR A 34 11.15 -11.26 4.52
C THR A 34 9.77 -11.45 5.18
N PRO A 35 8.85 -12.23 4.55
CA PRO A 35 7.47 -12.35 5.05
C PRO A 35 7.34 -12.84 6.49
N ASP A 36 8.33 -13.59 6.99
CA ASP A 36 8.32 -14.11 8.36
C ASP A 36 8.36 -13.01 9.44
N LYS A 37 8.71 -11.78 9.06
CA LYS A 37 8.77 -10.65 9.99
C LYS A 37 7.43 -9.95 10.20
N ILE A 38 6.42 -10.31 9.43
CA ILE A 38 5.06 -9.77 9.57
C ILE A 38 4.19 -10.85 10.20
N PRO A 39 3.28 -10.51 11.14
CA PRO A 39 2.32 -11.49 11.63
C PRO A 39 1.60 -12.17 10.49
N GLU A 40 1.57 -13.50 10.47
CA GLU A 40 1.11 -14.30 9.33
C GLU A 40 -0.28 -13.89 8.84
N GLN A 41 -1.19 -13.62 9.75
CA GLN A 41 -2.57 -13.25 9.40
C GLN A 41 -2.70 -11.91 8.69
N TYR A 42 -1.67 -11.05 8.74
CA TYR A 42 -1.70 -9.72 8.12
C TYR A 42 -0.73 -9.59 6.95
N GLY A 43 0.07 -10.62 6.67
CA GLY A 43 1.12 -10.56 5.66
C GLY A 43 0.62 -10.21 4.27
N LYS A 44 -0.48 -10.83 3.84
CA LYS A 44 -1.04 -10.60 2.51
C LYS A 44 -1.57 -9.16 2.37
N GLN A 45 -2.28 -8.68 3.38
CA GLN A 45 -2.81 -7.32 3.38
C GLN A 45 -1.70 -6.28 3.35
N CYS A 46 -0.65 -6.49 4.14
CA CYS A 46 0.52 -5.60 4.15
C CYS A 46 1.23 -5.59 2.80
N PHE A 47 1.36 -6.76 2.17
CA PHE A 47 1.93 -6.87 0.83
C PHE A 47 1.08 -6.11 -0.20
N ILE A 48 -0.25 -6.27 -0.18
CA ILE A 48 -1.15 -5.59 -1.10
C ILE A 48 -1.07 -4.07 -0.94
N VAL A 49 -1.04 -3.58 0.29
CA VAL A 49 -0.89 -2.13 0.55
C VAL A 49 0.45 -1.62 0.02
N CYS A 50 1.54 -2.35 0.28
CA CYS A 50 2.86 -1.99 -0.21
C CYS A 50 2.92 -1.98 -1.74
N LEU A 51 2.33 -2.99 -2.38
CA LEU A 51 2.24 -3.09 -3.84
C LEU A 51 1.43 -1.95 -4.43
N SER A 52 0.33 -1.59 -3.79
CA SER A 52 -0.52 -0.47 -4.21
C SER A 52 0.22 0.86 -4.14
N ASP A 53 1.02 1.06 -3.10
CA ASP A 53 1.86 2.24 -2.94
C ASP A 53 2.92 2.32 -4.05
N LEU A 54 3.55 1.19 -4.36
CA LEU A 54 4.52 1.09 -5.45
C LEU A 54 3.86 1.42 -6.80
N LEU A 55 2.68 0.88 -7.07
CA LEU A 55 1.94 1.15 -8.31
C LEU A 55 1.54 2.63 -8.41
N ALA A 56 1.06 3.21 -7.32
CA ALA A 56 0.71 4.63 -7.30
C ALA A 56 1.91 5.51 -7.62
N HIS A 57 3.07 5.16 -7.10
CA HIS A 57 4.31 5.87 -7.38
C HIS A 57 4.71 5.75 -8.85
N VAL A 58 4.68 4.55 -9.39
CA VAL A 58 5.00 4.30 -10.81
C VAL A 58 4.07 5.08 -11.74
N LEU A 59 2.80 5.22 -11.36
CA LEU A 59 1.81 5.98 -12.13
C LEU A 59 1.89 7.49 -11.91
N GLY A 60 2.78 7.97 -11.05
CA GLY A 60 2.99 9.41 -10.83
C GLY A 60 2.00 10.07 -9.89
N TYR A 61 1.23 9.31 -9.11
CA TYR A 61 0.26 9.85 -8.16
C TYR A 61 0.87 10.19 -6.80
N ASN A 62 2.14 9.88 -6.61
CA ASN A 62 2.83 10.21 -5.37
C ASN A 62 3.37 11.64 -5.44
N VAL A 63 3.02 12.45 -4.44
CA VAL A 63 3.36 13.88 -4.38
C VAL A 63 4.77 14.11 -3.82
N GLN A 64 5.37 13.09 -3.22
CA GLN A 64 6.68 13.21 -2.58
C GLN A 64 7.74 12.52 -3.43
N SER A 65 8.91 13.17 -3.52
CA SER A 65 10.07 12.64 -4.23
C SER A 65 10.81 11.55 -3.42
N GLU A 66 10.08 10.76 -2.64
CA GLU A 66 10.68 9.65 -1.90
C GLU A 66 11.08 8.54 -2.85
N GLN A 67 12.26 8.00 -2.63
CA GLN A 67 12.74 6.85 -3.37
C GLN A 67 11.95 5.61 -2.94
N ILE A 68 11.24 5.00 -3.87
CA ILE A 68 10.52 3.76 -3.58
C ILE A 68 11.46 2.59 -3.80
N LEU A 69 11.56 1.75 -2.77
CA LEU A 69 12.33 0.52 -2.82
C LEU A 69 11.46 -0.61 -3.39
N PRO A 70 12.07 -1.53 -4.17
CA PRO A 70 11.34 -2.68 -4.70
C PRO A 70 10.90 -3.61 -3.57
N ILE A 71 9.81 -4.35 -3.82
CA ILE A 71 9.32 -5.38 -2.90
C ILE A 71 10.15 -6.64 -3.10
N LYS A 72 10.48 -7.32 -2.01
CA LYS A 72 11.24 -8.57 -2.05
C LYS A 72 10.50 -9.67 -2.81
N ASP A 73 11.21 -10.44 -3.60
CA ASP A 73 10.66 -11.49 -4.47
C ASP A 73 9.86 -12.54 -3.70
N GLU A 74 10.23 -12.83 -2.45
CA GLU A 74 9.60 -13.84 -1.62
C GLU A 74 8.10 -13.59 -1.44
N TYR A 75 7.67 -12.33 -1.42
CA TYR A 75 6.25 -11.98 -1.29
C TYR A 75 5.46 -12.37 -2.53
N PHE A 76 6.00 -12.13 -3.72
CA PHE A 76 5.33 -12.49 -4.97
C PHE A 76 5.19 -14.01 -5.08
N LYS A 77 6.21 -14.75 -4.71
CA LYS A 77 6.19 -16.22 -4.71
C LYS A 77 5.18 -16.75 -3.70
N LEU A 78 5.20 -16.21 -2.49
CA LEU A 78 4.34 -16.68 -1.40
C LEU A 78 2.85 -16.52 -1.73
N TYR A 79 2.48 -15.41 -2.35
CA TYR A 79 1.08 -15.09 -2.64
C TYR A 79 0.68 -15.37 -4.08
N GLY A 80 1.58 -15.92 -4.90
CA GLY A 80 1.29 -16.29 -6.28
C GLY A 80 0.95 -15.11 -7.18
N ILE A 81 1.59 -13.98 -6.97
CA ILE A 81 1.33 -12.75 -7.73
C ILE A 81 2.49 -12.49 -8.70
N GLU A 82 2.16 -12.03 -9.91
CA GLU A 82 3.14 -11.72 -10.93
C GLU A 82 4.07 -10.59 -10.48
N LYS A 83 5.38 -10.83 -10.60
CA LYS A 83 6.40 -9.86 -10.18
C LYS A 83 6.47 -8.65 -11.10
N ASP A 84 6.16 -8.79 -12.38
CA ASP A 84 6.15 -7.67 -13.32
C ASP A 84 4.92 -6.80 -13.07
N ILE A 85 5.13 -5.68 -12.36
CA ILE A 85 4.05 -4.78 -11.97
C ILE A 85 3.36 -4.12 -13.16
N GLN A 86 3.99 -4.09 -14.34
CA GLN A 86 3.36 -3.54 -15.54
C GLN A 86 2.11 -4.34 -15.95
N THR A 87 2.03 -5.61 -15.55
CA THR A 87 0.85 -6.45 -15.83
C THR A 87 -0.40 -5.96 -15.11
N PHE A 88 -0.25 -5.21 -14.01
CA PHE A 88 -1.38 -4.65 -13.27
C PHE A 88 -1.88 -3.33 -13.84
N ILE A 89 -1.10 -2.69 -14.71
CA ILE A 89 -1.46 -1.41 -15.30
C ILE A 89 -2.28 -1.68 -16.56
N THR A 90 -3.58 -1.80 -16.38
CA THR A 90 -4.54 -2.04 -17.46
C THR A 90 -5.35 -0.78 -17.74
N ASP A 91 -5.99 -0.73 -18.90
CA ASP A 91 -6.89 0.37 -19.25
C ASP A 91 -8.03 0.50 -18.24
N ASP A 92 -8.55 -0.63 -17.75
CA ASP A 92 -9.60 -0.63 -16.74
C ASP A 92 -9.13 -0.03 -15.43
N LEU A 93 -7.91 -0.35 -14.97
CA LEU A 93 -7.33 0.24 -13.77
C LEU A 93 -7.20 1.76 -13.92
N LEU A 94 -6.64 2.20 -15.06
CA LEU A 94 -6.44 3.64 -15.32
C LEU A 94 -7.77 4.39 -15.34
N LYS A 95 -8.79 3.82 -15.98
CA LYS A 95 -10.13 4.41 -15.98
C LYS A 95 -10.75 4.49 -14.60
N ASN A 96 -10.58 3.45 -13.79
CA ASN A 96 -11.10 3.42 -12.43
C ASN A 96 -10.40 4.45 -11.54
N ILE A 97 -9.11 4.61 -11.69
CA ILE A 97 -8.34 5.64 -10.95
C ILE A 97 -8.83 7.03 -11.33
N GLU A 98 -8.98 7.32 -12.62
CA GLU A 98 -9.47 8.60 -13.09
C GLU A 98 -10.88 8.90 -12.57
N LYS A 99 -11.77 7.91 -12.60
CA LYS A 99 -13.12 8.05 -12.06
C LYS A 99 -13.10 8.36 -10.57
N SER A 100 -12.24 7.69 -9.80
CA SER A 100 -12.10 7.93 -8.37
C SER A 100 -11.57 9.34 -8.08
N ASN A 101 -10.60 9.81 -8.86
CA ASN A 101 -10.07 11.16 -8.75
C ASN A 101 -11.13 12.22 -9.02
N LEU A 102 -11.96 12.02 -10.03
CA LEU A 102 -13.06 12.93 -10.34
C LEU A 102 -14.09 12.96 -9.21
N THR A 103 -14.39 11.82 -8.61
CA THR A 103 -15.31 11.72 -7.47
C THR A 103 -14.77 12.49 -6.27
N VAL A 104 -13.51 12.29 -5.91
CA VAL A 104 -12.87 13.01 -4.79
C VAL A 104 -12.83 14.51 -5.06
N LYS A 105 -12.46 14.91 -6.27
CA LYS A 105 -12.44 16.30 -6.67
C LYS A 105 -13.82 16.95 -6.54
N SER A 106 -14.87 16.22 -6.93
CA SER A 106 -16.25 16.69 -6.81
C SER A 106 -16.61 16.99 -5.35
N TYR A 107 -16.20 16.15 -4.41
CA TYR A 107 -16.42 16.40 -2.99
C TYR A 107 -15.64 17.62 -2.48
N ILE A 108 -14.41 17.77 -2.91
CA ILE A 108 -13.58 18.93 -2.52
C ILE A 108 -14.15 20.22 -3.04
N ASP A 109 -14.64 20.24 -4.28
CA ASP A 109 -15.22 21.45 -4.92
C ASP A 109 -16.51 21.90 -4.23
N VAL A 110 -17.20 21.02 -3.51
CA VAL A 110 -18.44 21.35 -2.78
C VAL A 110 -18.14 21.96 -1.41
N ILE A 111 -16.97 21.69 -0.87
CA ILE A 111 -16.55 22.22 0.43
C ILE A 111 -16.00 23.64 0.27
#